data_709c4e99f299ca4eae56faada7c26cfc
#
_entry.id   709c4e99f299ca4eae56faada7c26cfc
#
_cell.length_a   1.000
_cell.length_b   1.000
_cell.length_c   1.000
_cell.angle_alpha   90.00
_cell.angle_beta   90.00
_cell.angle_gamma   90.00
#
_symmetry.space_group_name_H-M   'P 1'
#
loop_
_entity.id
_entity.type
_entity.pdbx_description
1 polymer ?
#
loop_
_entity_poly.entity_id
_entity_poly.type
_entity_poly.pdbx_seq_one_letter_code
_entity_poly.pdbx_strand_id
1 'polypeptide(L)'
;SGFMSQELVPTNTLFHLQNVINSGPFSQVPQNIEGYVKDFKIAYSEEGVIDQFYSDLSILDTNVSQLSNKIIYVNEPLRYKGTVFYQTDWGIANITFVIDNSTVVDIPLTLVDNSSSNRFWISNLSQLPLLQVNNVLLVLQDLTGKLSLYDSEKNLIAEVEVGKEFVLNGHNLRLTSIIPSTGLQVKSDPGTLFVYIGFLMLMFSTLLSYVSY
;
A
#
# COMPACT_ATOMS: atom_id res chain seq x y z
N SER A 1 25.56 5.78 -5.81
CA SER A 1 25.02 4.87 -4.78
C SER A 1 23.54 4.66 -5.00
N GLY A 2 23.08 3.44 -4.83
CA GLY A 2 21.68 3.08 -4.94
C GLY A 2 20.90 3.45 -3.67
N PHE A 3 19.58 3.38 -3.75
CA PHE A 3 18.69 3.54 -2.61
C PHE A 3 17.65 2.40 -2.58
N MET A 4 17.10 2.17 -1.40
CA MET A 4 16.00 1.23 -1.20
C MET A 4 15.08 1.77 -0.10
N SER A 5 13.79 1.67 -0.31
CA SER A 5 12.76 1.98 0.68
C SER A 5 11.60 1.02 0.59
N GLN A 6 10.86 0.89 1.68
CA GLN A 6 9.65 0.08 1.74
C GLN A 6 8.60 0.83 2.55
N GLU A 7 7.42 1.05 1.98
CA GLU A 7 6.30 1.73 2.62
C GLU A 7 4.94 1.17 2.21
N LEU A 8 3.95 1.39 3.08
CA LEU A 8 2.53 1.19 2.78
C LEU A 8 1.94 2.51 2.26
N VAL A 9 1.47 2.48 1.02
CA VAL A 9 0.90 3.65 0.35
C VAL A 9 -0.61 3.45 0.22
N PRO A 10 -1.43 4.36 0.79
CA PRO A 10 -2.88 4.31 0.60
C PRO A 10 -3.26 4.51 -0.86
N THR A 11 -4.34 3.84 -1.30
CA THR A 11 -4.92 4.11 -2.62
C THR A 11 -5.49 5.53 -2.69
N ASN A 12 -5.55 6.09 -3.89
CA ASN A 12 -6.05 7.44 -4.18
C ASN A 12 -5.29 8.58 -3.50
N THR A 13 -4.02 8.35 -3.13
CA THR A 13 -3.12 9.39 -2.59
C THR A 13 -1.86 9.49 -3.42
N LEU A 14 -1.37 10.72 -3.60
CA LEU A 14 -0.06 10.98 -4.18
C LEU A 14 1.04 10.72 -3.16
N PHE A 15 2.12 10.10 -3.60
CA PHE A 15 3.33 9.99 -2.81
C PHE A 15 4.54 10.50 -3.60
N HIS A 16 5.47 11.13 -2.90
CA HIS A 16 6.72 11.60 -3.47
C HIS A 16 7.84 10.66 -3.05
N LEU A 17 8.70 10.28 -3.99
CA LEU A 17 9.84 9.40 -3.69
C LEU A 17 10.73 9.93 -2.58
N GLN A 18 10.86 11.24 -2.45
CA GLN A 18 11.65 11.87 -1.39
C GLN A 18 11.16 11.57 0.02
N ASN A 19 9.84 11.46 0.21
CA ASN A 19 9.23 11.23 1.52
C ASN A 19 9.28 9.76 1.93
N VAL A 20 9.51 8.88 0.96
CA VAL A 20 9.44 7.43 1.08
C VAL A 20 10.83 6.80 1.28
N ILE A 21 11.89 7.55 0.96
CA ILE A 21 13.24 7.00 0.86
C ILE A 21 14.16 7.58 1.93
N ASN A 22 14.64 6.72 2.83
CA ASN A 22 15.83 6.99 3.63
C ASN A 22 17.06 6.81 2.74
N SER A 23 17.48 7.88 2.08
CA SER A 23 18.65 7.88 1.24
C SER A 23 19.93 7.95 2.07
N GLY A 24 20.91 7.11 1.76
CA GLY A 24 22.27 7.27 2.28
C GLY A 24 22.90 8.60 1.78
N PRO A 25 23.99 9.07 2.42
CA PRO A 25 24.57 10.40 2.17
C PRO A 25 25.05 10.65 0.73
N PHE A 26 25.11 9.61 -0.10
CA PHE A 26 25.55 9.71 -1.51
C PHE A 26 24.45 9.29 -2.50
N SER A 27 23.22 9.11 -2.05
CA SER A 27 22.11 8.70 -2.90
C SER A 27 21.36 9.91 -3.43
N GLN A 28 21.21 10.01 -4.73
CA GLN A 28 20.34 11.03 -5.35
C GLN A 28 18.97 10.42 -5.57
N VAL A 29 17.99 10.86 -4.78
CA VAL A 29 16.59 10.50 -4.96
C VAL A 29 15.98 11.48 -5.96
N PRO A 30 15.36 11.01 -7.07
CA PRO A 30 14.68 11.90 -8.00
C PRO A 30 13.58 12.70 -7.31
N GLN A 31 13.67 14.02 -7.37
CA GLN A 31 12.72 14.95 -6.73
C GLN A 31 11.45 15.18 -7.56
N ASN A 32 11.52 14.84 -8.81
CA ASN A 32 10.50 15.09 -9.83
C ASN A 32 9.59 13.89 -10.10
N ILE A 33 9.69 12.82 -9.30
CA ILE A 33 8.87 11.62 -9.47
C ILE A 33 7.81 11.58 -8.40
N GLU A 34 6.58 11.55 -8.84
CA GLU A 34 5.37 11.37 -8.03
C GLU A 34 4.74 10.03 -8.36
N GLY A 35 4.26 9.35 -7.35
CA GLY A 35 3.56 8.08 -7.49
C GLY A 35 2.10 8.19 -7.04
N TYR A 36 1.26 7.37 -7.66
CA TYR A 36 -0.16 7.29 -7.35
C TYR A 36 -0.65 5.86 -7.53
N VAL A 37 -1.25 5.28 -6.50
CA VAL A 37 -1.92 3.97 -6.58
C VAL A 37 -3.39 4.22 -6.82
N LYS A 38 -3.85 3.97 -8.04
CA LYS A 38 -5.24 4.21 -8.44
C LYS A 38 -6.20 3.19 -7.85
N ASP A 39 -5.81 1.93 -7.86
CA ASP A 39 -6.65 0.82 -7.41
C ASP A 39 -5.79 -0.30 -6.83
N PHE A 40 -6.37 -1.07 -5.92
CA PHE A 40 -5.76 -2.25 -5.32
C PHE A 40 -6.80 -3.37 -5.26
N LYS A 41 -6.41 -4.57 -5.70
CA LYS A 41 -7.27 -5.74 -5.74
C LYS A 41 -6.57 -6.96 -5.18
N ILE A 42 -7.33 -7.78 -4.45
CA ILE A 42 -6.89 -9.08 -3.97
C ILE A 42 -7.65 -10.15 -4.76
N ALA A 43 -6.91 -11.11 -5.31
CA ALA A 43 -7.46 -12.34 -5.85
C ALA A 43 -7.37 -13.43 -4.78
N TYR A 44 -8.45 -14.18 -4.63
CA TYR A 44 -8.53 -15.31 -3.72
C TYR A 44 -8.65 -16.61 -4.50
N SER A 45 -8.03 -17.68 -3.99
CA SER A 45 -8.21 -19.03 -4.49
C SER A 45 -9.64 -19.55 -4.21
N GLU A 46 -10.00 -20.68 -4.78
CA GLU A 46 -11.29 -21.35 -4.51
C GLU A 46 -11.44 -21.73 -3.02
N GLU A 47 -10.33 -21.86 -2.30
CA GLU A 47 -10.27 -22.15 -0.87
C GLU A 47 -10.39 -20.90 0.01
N GLY A 48 -10.51 -19.70 -0.59
CA GLY A 48 -10.59 -18.41 0.12
C GLY A 48 -9.25 -17.89 0.66
N VAL A 49 -8.14 -18.49 0.23
CA VAL A 49 -6.79 -18.01 0.57
C VAL A 49 -6.37 -16.93 -0.45
N ILE A 50 -5.61 -15.94 0.00
CA ILE A 50 -5.05 -14.91 -0.89
C ILE A 50 -4.09 -15.59 -1.86
N ASP A 51 -4.42 -15.53 -3.15
CA ASP A 51 -3.61 -16.05 -4.25
C ASP A 51 -2.62 -14.98 -4.74
N GLN A 52 -3.12 -13.79 -5.04
CA GLN A 52 -2.33 -12.67 -5.54
C GLN A 52 -2.99 -11.34 -5.19
N PHE A 53 -2.19 -10.26 -5.15
CA PHE A 53 -2.70 -8.91 -5.04
C PHE A 53 -2.06 -8.02 -6.10
N TYR A 54 -2.86 -7.09 -6.62
CA TYR A 54 -2.55 -6.24 -7.76
C TYR A 54 -2.70 -4.78 -7.40
N SER A 55 -1.75 -3.94 -7.82
CA SER A 55 -1.84 -2.48 -7.69
C SER A 55 -1.76 -1.81 -9.06
N ASP A 56 -2.71 -0.95 -9.36
CA ASP A 56 -2.66 -0.05 -10.52
C ASP A 56 -1.81 1.17 -10.14
N LEU A 57 -0.52 1.11 -10.49
CA LEU A 57 0.48 2.10 -10.13
C LEU A 57 0.75 3.05 -11.30
N SER A 58 0.63 4.34 -11.04
CA SER A 58 1.00 5.42 -11.95
C SER A 58 2.20 6.19 -11.40
N ILE A 59 3.18 6.42 -12.24
CA ILE A 59 4.37 7.22 -11.94
C ILE A 59 4.40 8.41 -12.89
N LEU A 60 4.37 9.61 -12.34
CA LEU A 60 4.48 10.87 -13.06
C LEU A 60 5.88 11.46 -12.86
N ASP A 61 6.56 11.73 -13.96
CA ASP A 61 7.78 12.53 -13.99
C ASP A 61 7.43 13.96 -14.36
N THR A 62 7.47 14.87 -13.39
CA THR A 62 7.05 16.27 -13.58
C THR A 62 7.99 17.06 -14.49
N ASN A 63 9.28 16.66 -14.59
CA ASN A 63 10.26 17.36 -15.43
C ASN A 63 9.99 17.18 -16.93
N VAL A 64 9.49 16.00 -17.32
CA VAL A 64 9.22 15.65 -18.72
C VAL A 64 7.74 15.47 -19.01
N SER A 65 6.88 15.68 -18.00
CA SER A 65 5.43 15.46 -18.08
C SER A 65 5.08 14.07 -18.63
N GLN A 66 5.88 13.06 -18.29
CA GLN A 66 5.69 11.68 -18.72
C GLN A 66 4.97 10.89 -17.63
N LEU A 67 3.90 10.22 -18.02
CA LEU A 67 3.15 9.30 -17.20
C LEU A 67 3.48 7.85 -17.61
N SER A 68 3.90 7.04 -16.63
CA SER A 68 4.01 5.59 -16.77
C SER A 68 2.97 4.94 -15.88
N ASN A 69 2.18 4.02 -16.44
CA ASN A 69 1.16 3.28 -15.72
C ASN A 69 1.38 1.79 -15.92
N LYS A 70 1.25 1.02 -14.85
CA LYS A 70 1.32 -0.44 -14.89
C LYS A 70 0.56 -1.05 -13.73
N ILE A 71 -0.16 -2.14 -14.01
CA ILE A 71 -0.64 -3.04 -12.96
C ILE A 71 0.54 -3.90 -12.51
N ILE A 72 0.97 -3.70 -11.28
CA ILE A 72 2.05 -4.47 -10.66
C ILE A 72 1.50 -5.52 -9.71
N TYR A 73 2.24 -6.60 -9.58
CA TYR A 73 1.96 -7.68 -8.62
C TYR A 73 3.29 -8.32 -8.19
N VAL A 74 3.25 -9.30 -7.31
CA VAL A 74 4.48 -9.98 -6.83
C VAL A 74 5.24 -10.55 -8.03
N ASN A 75 6.54 -10.24 -8.12
CA ASN A 75 7.46 -10.56 -9.22
C ASN A 75 7.24 -9.84 -10.56
N GLU A 76 6.27 -8.91 -10.64
CA GLU A 76 6.03 -8.09 -11.85
C GLU A 76 6.08 -6.60 -11.52
N PRO A 77 7.29 -6.01 -11.37
CA PRO A 77 7.46 -4.62 -10.97
C PRO A 77 7.25 -3.63 -12.13
N LEU A 78 7.03 -2.37 -11.77
CA LEU A 78 7.17 -1.23 -12.67
C LEU A 78 8.62 -0.73 -12.65
N ARG A 79 9.19 -0.49 -13.84
CA ARG A 79 10.55 0.06 -14.01
C ARG A 79 10.46 1.42 -14.71
N TYR A 80 11.08 2.42 -14.09
CA TYR A 80 11.14 3.75 -14.66
C TYR A 80 12.49 4.42 -14.36
N LYS A 81 13.25 4.77 -15.39
CA LYS A 81 14.54 5.49 -15.33
C LYS A 81 15.50 4.96 -14.25
N GLY A 82 15.72 3.65 -14.21
CA GLY A 82 16.62 3.00 -13.26
C GLY A 82 16.05 2.82 -11.85
N THR A 83 14.83 3.26 -11.61
CA THR A 83 14.07 2.99 -10.39
C THR A 83 13.09 1.86 -10.63
N VAL A 84 12.99 0.94 -9.68
CA VAL A 84 12.11 -0.22 -9.75
C VAL A 84 11.16 -0.21 -8.58
N PHE A 85 9.86 -0.34 -8.86
CA PHE A 85 8.77 -0.36 -7.89
C PHE A 85 8.21 -1.77 -7.79
N TYR A 86 8.42 -2.41 -6.65
CA TYR A 86 7.96 -3.76 -6.37
C TYR A 86 6.73 -3.75 -5.47
N GLN A 87 5.76 -4.60 -5.78
CA GLN A 87 4.69 -4.95 -4.87
C GLN A 87 5.23 -5.91 -3.81
N THR A 88 5.10 -5.56 -2.52
CA THR A 88 5.65 -6.38 -1.42
C THR A 88 4.61 -6.85 -0.43
N ASP A 89 3.63 -6.00 -0.12
CA ASP A 89 2.64 -6.27 0.92
C ASP A 89 1.36 -5.47 0.65
N TRP A 90 0.38 -5.59 1.54
CA TRP A 90 -0.85 -4.81 1.52
C TRP A 90 -1.33 -4.53 2.94
N GLY A 91 -2.22 -3.57 3.10
CA GLY A 91 -2.83 -3.24 4.36
C GLY A 91 -4.13 -2.47 4.17
N ILE A 92 -4.67 -1.97 5.27
CA ILE A 92 -5.85 -1.12 5.29
C ILE A 92 -5.45 0.19 5.99
N ALA A 93 -5.57 1.30 5.26
CA ALA A 93 -5.14 2.61 5.75
C ALA A 93 -6.19 3.23 6.66
N ASN A 94 -7.41 3.35 6.14
CA ASN A 94 -8.53 3.98 6.83
C ASN A 94 -9.87 3.46 6.31
N ILE A 95 -10.90 3.77 7.05
CA ILE A 95 -12.30 3.57 6.66
C ILE A 95 -13.02 4.91 6.69
N THR A 96 -14.06 5.04 5.88
CA THR A 96 -14.88 6.26 5.82
C THR A 96 -16.29 5.96 6.29
N PHE A 97 -16.76 6.71 7.27
CA PHE A 97 -18.14 6.73 7.72
C PHE A 97 -18.84 8.02 7.29
N VAL A 98 -20.13 7.90 7.01
CA VAL A 98 -21.05 9.03 6.99
C VAL A 98 -21.93 8.94 8.22
N ILE A 99 -21.91 9.99 9.05
CA ILE A 99 -22.66 10.10 10.30
C ILE A 99 -23.84 11.05 10.07
N ASP A 100 -25.05 10.62 10.45
CA ASP A 100 -26.29 11.37 10.35
C ASP A 100 -26.53 11.98 8.94
N ASN A 101 -26.12 11.27 7.90
CA ASN A 101 -26.22 11.65 6.50
C ASN A 101 -25.55 12.99 6.10
N SER A 102 -24.73 13.56 6.97
CA SER A 102 -24.14 14.89 6.77
C SER A 102 -22.64 14.95 7.01
N THR A 103 -22.13 14.25 8.00
CA THR A 103 -20.73 14.35 8.40
C THR A 103 -19.94 13.16 7.88
N VAL A 104 -18.94 13.44 7.04
CA VAL A 104 -18.00 12.44 6.52
C VAL A 104 -16.78 12.40 7.43
N VAL A 105 -16.42 11.21 7.92
CA VAL A 105 -15.29 11.02 8.81
C VAL A 105 -14.42 9.87 8.32
N ASP A 106 -13.12 10.14 8.17
CA ASP A 106 -12.11 9.14 7.90
C ASP A 106 -11.46 8.69 9.20
N ILE A 107 -11.48 7.40 9.45
CA ILE A 107 -10.93 6.79 10.66
C ILE A 107 -9.68 6.00 10.29
N PRO A 108 -8.50 6.44 10.73
CA PRO A 108 -7.27 5.70 10.51
C PRO A 108 -7.29 4.39 11.29
N LEU A 109 -6.72 3.35 10.69
CA LEU A 109 -6.62 2.02 11.28
C LEU A 109 -5.17 1.70 11.62
N THR A 110 -4.99 1.00 12.72
CA THR A 110 -3.69 0.49 13.16
C THR A 110 -3.65 -1.01 12.99
N LEU A 111 -2.62 -1.52 12.32
CA LEU A 111 -2.37 -2.96 12.22
C LEU A 111 -1.94 -3.51 13.57
N VAL A 112 -2.63 -4.55 14.02
CA VAL A 112 -2.20 -5.40 15.13
C VAL A 112 -1.71 -6.72 14.53
N ASP A 113 -0.41 -6.91 14.56
CA ASP A 113 0.21 -8.17 14.13
C ASP A 113 0.20 -9.15 15.29
N ASN A 114 -0.66 -10.13 15.18
CA ASN A 114 -0.60 -11.28 16.08
C ASN A 114 0.21 -12.36 15.35
N SER A 115 1.29 -12.83 15.94
CA SER A 115 2.27 -13.78 15.43
C SER A 115 1.71 -15.14 14.90
N SER A 116 0.40 -15.29 14.85
CA SER A 116 -0.35 -16.40 14.29
C SER A 116 -1.20 -15.96 13.10
N SER A 117 -0.62 -15.78 11.94
CA SER A 117 -1.24 -15.68 10.58
C SER A 117 -2.49 -14.82 10.39
N ASN A 118 -3.09 -14.23 11.42
CA ASN A 118 -4.26 -13.37 11.30
C ASN A 118 -3.89 -11.91 11.58
N ARG A 119 -4.02 -11.08 10.56
CA ARG A 119 -3.87 -9.63 10.67
C ARG A 119 -5.19 -9.01 11.06
N PHE A 120 -5.15 -8.04 11.98
CA PHE A 120 -6.29 -7.24 12.36
C PHE A 120 -5.92 -5.77 12.26
N TRP A 121 -6.81 -4.99 11.69
CA TRP A 121 -6.73 -3.54 11.72
C TRP A 121 -7.77 -3.02 12.70
N ILE A 122 -7.34 -2.18 13.62
CA ILE A 122 -8.19 -1.69 14.69
C ILE A 122 -8.21 -0.17 14.77
N SER A 123 -9.31 0.36 15.28
CA SER A 123 -9.41 1.74 15.75
C SER A 123 -10.38 1.83 16.93
N ASN A 124 -10.26 2.89 17.73
CA ASN A 124 -11.17 3.14 18.83
C ASN A 124 -12.09 4.32 18.46
N LEU A 125 -13.41 4.06 18.41
CA LEU A 125 -14.40 5.09 18.07
C LEU A 125 -14.57 6.16 19.15
N SER A 126 -14.06 5.96 20.37
CA SER A 126 -14.02 7.01 21.40
C SER A 126 -13.20 8.24 20.99
N GLN A 127 -12.35 8.12 19.97
CA GLN A 127 -11.61 9.24 19.37
C GLN A 127 -12.51 10.20 18.59
N LEU A 128 -13.75 9.82 18.32
CA LEU A 128 -14.76 10.65 17.64
C LEU A 128 -15.67 11.31 18.68
N PRO A 129 -15.43 12.58 19.08
CA PRO A 129 -16.22 13.24 20.12
C PRO A 129 -17.72 13.33 19.80
N LEU A 130 -18.03 13.38 18.49
CA LEU A 130 -19.41 13.44 17.99
C LEU A 130 -20.26 12.25 18.46
N LEU A 131 -19.66 11.04 18.52
CA LEU A 131 -20.40 9.83 18.85
C LEU A 131 -20.64 9.65 20.35
N GLN A 132 -19.88 10.33 21.21
CA GLN A 132 -19.95 10.23 22.67
C GLN A 132 -19.96 8.78 23.17
N VAL A 133 -19.22 7.90 22.52
CA VAL A 133 -19.09 6.48 22.89
C VAL A 133 -17.83 6.24 23.70
N ASN A 134 -17.91 5.34 24.67
CA ASN A 134 -16.77 4.96 25.48
C ASN A 134 -16.26 3.58 25.04
N ASN A 135 -14.96 3.51 24.69
CA ASN A 135 -14.25 2.26 24.41
C ASN A 135 -14.93 1.30 23.43
N VAL A 136 -15.47 1.83 22.34
CA VAL A 136 -15.94 1.00 21.24
C VAL A 136 -14.78 0.72 20.29
N LEU A 137 -14.37 -0.54 20.25
CA LEU A 137 -13.29 -1.01 19.38
C LEU A 137 -13.86 -1.47 18.06
N LEU A 138 -13.31 -0.93 17.00
CA LEU A 138 -13.55 -1.30 15.62
C LEU A 138 -12.47 -2.28 15.19
N VAL A 139 -12.87 -3.40 14.58
CA VAL A 139 -11.96 -4.45 14.11
C VAL A 139 -12.30 -4.82 12.67
N LEU A 140 -11.27 -4.83 11.81
CA LEU A 140 -11.35 -5.22 10.42
C LEU A 140 -10.27 -6.27 10.12
N GLN A 141 -10.63 -7.32 9.37
CA GLN A 141 -9.71 -8.43 9.08
C GLN A 141 -9.27 -8.48 7.62
N ASP A 142 -10.12 -7.98 6.72
CA ASP A 142 -9.91 -8.08 5.28
C ASP A 142 -10.61 -6.94 4.52
N LEU A 143 -10.58 -7.00 3.21
CA LEU A 143 -11.24 -6.04 2.31
C LEU A 143 -12.63 -6.49 1.84
N THR A 144 -13.23 -7.51 2.43
CA THR A 144 -14.56 -8.02 2.04
C THR A 144 -15.69 -7.05 2.34
N GLY A 145 -15.41 -6.01 3.13
CA GLY A 145 -16.38 -4.99 3.48
C GLY A 145 -17.12 -5.24 4.79
N LYS A 146 -16.67 -6.20 5.59
CA LYS A 146 -17.23 -6.54 6.90
C LYS A 146 -16.37 -5.99 8.02
N LEU A 147 -17.02 -5.32 8.95
CA LEU A 147 -16.42 -4.64 10.09
C LEU A 147 -17.13 -5.10 11.37
N SER A 148 -16.39 -5.42 12.40
CA SER A 148 -16.93 -5.79 13.71
C SER A 148 -16.69 -4.70 14.74
N LEU A 149 -17.71 -4.40 15.56
CA LEU A 149 -17.64 -3.46 16.67
C LEU A 149 -17.74 -4.22 17.98
N TYR A 150 -16.86 -3.92 18.92
CA TYR A 150 -16.80 -4.53 20.24
C TYR A 150 -16.88 -3.46 21.34
N ASP A 151 -17.52 -3.81 22.46
CA ASP A 151 -17.52 -2.98 23.66
C ASP A 151 -16.23 -3.13 24.50
N SER A 152 -16.16 -2.42 25.63
CA SER A 152 -15.04 -2.50 26.56
C SER A 152 -14.84 -3.89 27.20
N GLU A 153 -15.88 -4.72 27.23
CA GLU A 153 -15.86 -6.09 27.78
C GLU A 153 -15.56 -7.13 26.68
N LYS A 154 -15.27 -6.68 25.44
CA LYS A 154 -15.03 -7.51 24.26
C LYS A 154 -16.26 -8.27 23.75
N ASN A 155 -17.46 -7.82 24.09
CA ASN A 155 -18.67 -8.36 23.49
C ASN A 155 -18.90 -7.72 22.11
N LEU A 156 -19.37 -8.51 21.16
CA LEU A 156 -19.74 -8.01 19.84
C LEU A 156 -21.00 -7.14 19.94
N ILE A 157 -20.90 -5.87 19.56
CA ILE A 157 -22.02 -4.92 19.54
C ILE A 157 -22.76 -5.03 18.19
N ALA A 158 -22.00 -5.02 17.10
CA ALA A 158 -22.57 -5.03 15.75
C ALA A 158 -21.56 -5.57 14.73
N GLU A 159 -22.09 -6.17 13.67
CA GLU A 159 -21.38 -6.41 12.40
C GLU A 159 -21.93 -5.45 11.34
N VAL A 160 -21.03 -4.75 10.69
CA VAL A 160 -21.35 -3.70 9.72
C VAL A 160 -20.79 -4.08 8.37
N GLU A 161 -21.57 -3.85 7.33
CA GLU A 161 -21.13 -4.03 5.94
C GLU A 161 -21.11 -2.70 5.19
N VAL A 162 -20.23 -2.59 4.21
CA VAL A 162 -20.17 -1.40 3.35
C VAL A 162 -21.55 -1.13 2.71
N GLY A 163 -21.99 0.12 2.79
CA GLY A 163 -23.26 0.58 2.27
C GLY A 163 -24.46 0.38 3.21
N LYS A 164 -24.30 -0.38 4.29
CA LYS A 164 -25.38 -0.56 5.29
C LYS A 164 -25.31 0.50 6.40
N GLU A 165 -26.48 0.87 6.89
CA GLU A 165 -26.65 1.78 8.00
C GLU A 165 -26.82 1.01 9.31
N PHE A 166 -26.28 1.55 10.38
CA PHE A 166 -26.48 1.06 11.75
C PHE A 166 -26.55 2.24 12.71
N VAL A 167 -27.14 2.02 13.88
CA VAL A 167 -27.27 3.06 14.90
C VAL A 167 -26.30 2.77 16.06
N LEU A 168 -25.52 3.77 16.41
CA LEU A 168 -24.60 3.73 17.55
C LEU A 168 -24.81 5.00 18.38
N ASN A 169 -25.18 4.83 19.65
CA ASN A 169 -25.43 5.90 20.62
C ASN A 169 -26.39 7.02 20.08
N GLY A 170 -27.44 6.62 19.33
CA GLY A 170 -28.41 7.56 18.78
C GLY A 170 -27.99 8.23 17.45
N HIS A 171 -26.79 7.98 16.96
CA HIS A 171 -26.32 8.45 15.67
C HIS A 171 -26.47 7.36 14.61
N ASN A 172 -26.88 7.77 13.41
CA ASN A 172 -26.96 6.88 12.25
C ASN A 172 -25.61 6.87 11.51
N LEU A 173 -24.95 5.74 11.43
CA LEU A 173 -23.66 5.57 10.78
C LEU A 173 -23.82 4.69 9.55
N ARG A 174 -23.14 5.06 8.46
CA ARG A 174 -23.01 4.25 7.26
C ARG A 174 -21.55 4.12 6.87
N LEU A 175 -21.04 2.91 6.82
CA LEU A 175 -19.72 2.60 6.29
C LEU A 175 -19.76 2.76 4.76
N THR A 176 -19.04 3.74 4.22
CA THR A 176 -19.07 4.04 2.78
C THR A 176 -17.91 3.43 2.03
N SER A 177 -16.73 3.37 2.64
CA SER A 177 -15.55 2.80 1.99
C SER A 177 -14.52 2.28 2.98
N ILE A 178 -13.74 1.31 2.52
CA ILE A 178 -12.52 0.81 3.15
C ILE A 178 -11.39 1.13 2.18
N ILE A 179 -10.41 1.89 2.65
CA ILE A 179 -9.28 2.35 1.82
C ILE A 179 -8.09 1.42 2.05
N PRO A 180 -7.76 0.59 1.07
CA PRO A 180 -6.58 -0.26 1.14
C PRO A 180 -5.30 0.54 0.99
N SER A 181 -4.20 -0.04 1.46
CA SER A 181 -2.85 0.43 1.19
C SER A 181 -2.04 -0.69 0.53
N THR A 182 -1.14 -0.31 -0.36
CA THR A 182 -0.22 -1.24 -1.00
C THR A 182 1.18 -1.07 -0.46
N GLY A 183 1.86 -2.18 -0.16
CA GLY A 183 3.28 -2.18 0.20
C GLY A 183 4.12 -2.07 -1.06
N LEU A 184 4.85 -0.98 -1.18
CA LEU A 184 5.78 -0.73 -2.26
C LEU A 184 7.21 -0.76 -1.74
N GLN A 185 8.06 -1.52 -2.39
CA GLN A 185 9.51 -1.42 -2.25
C GLN A 185 10.06 -0.71 -3.48
N VAL A 186 10.76 0.39 -3.23
CA VAL A 186 11.37 1.19 -4.28
C VAL A 186 12.88 1.02 -4.21
N LYS A 187 13.49 0.61 -5.32
CA LYS A 187 14.93 0.41 -5.44
C LYS A 187 15.49 1.18 -6.62
N SER A 188 16.66 1.76 -6.42
CA SER A 188 17.49 2.24 -7.52
C SER A 188 18.91 1.73 -7.31
N ASP A 189 19.44 1.06 -8.33
CA ASP A 189 20.81 0.58 -8.33
C ASP A 189 21.50 1.02 -9.64
N PRO A 190 22.16 2.19 -9.61
CA PRO A 190 22.91 2.68 -10.77
C PRO A 190 24.14 1.84 -11.11
N GLY A 191 24.58 0.98 -10.20
CA GLY A 191 25.72 0.07 -10.40
C GLY A 191 25.45 -1.05 -11.39
N THR A 192 24.20 -1.43 -11.58
CA THR A 192 23.78 -2.52 -12.48
C THR A 192 24.28 -2.31 -13.91
N LEU A 193 24.30 -1.08 -14.42
CA LEU A 193 24.81 -0.77 -15.74
C LEU A 193 26.31 -1.08 -15.88
N PHE A 194 27.10 -0.76 -14.89
CA PHE A 194 28.56 -1.03 -14.90
C PHE A 194 28.86 -2.53 -14.84
N VAL A 195 28.03 -3.30 -14.15
CA VAL A 195 28.15 -4.77 -14.12
C VAL A 195 27.89 -5.35 -15.51
N TYR A 196 26.87 -4.90 -16.22
CA TYR A 196 26.59 -5.35 -17.59
C TYR A 196 27.70 -4.95 -18.57
N ILE A 197 28.24 -3.74 -18.46
CA ILE A 197 29.39 -3.30 -19.28
C ILE A 197 30.61 -4.19 -19.00
N GLY A 198 30.91 -4.44 -17.73
CA GLY A 198 32.01 -5.34 -17.35
C GLY A 198 31.83 -6.77 -17.90
N PHE A 199 30.61 -7.29 -17.86
CA PHE A 199 30.29 -8.61 -18.43
C PHE A 199 30.47 -8.66 -19.95
N LEU A 200 30.00 -7.63 -20.64
CA LEU A 200 30.19 -7.48 -22.10
C LEU A 200 31.68 -7.42 -22.46
N MET A 201 32.48 -6.66 -21.70
CA MET A 201 33.93 -6.58 -21.93
C MET A 201 34.62 -7.94 -21.71
N LEU A 202 34.23 -8.70 -20.68
CA LEU A 202 34.71 -10.04 -20.45
C LEU A 202 34.37 -11.00 -21.60
N MET A 203 33.11 -10.99 -22.05
CA MET A 203 32.70 -11.81 -23.20
C MET A 203 33.50 -11.45 -24.46
N PHE A 204 33.68 -10.16 -24.71
CA PHE A 204 34.42 -9.70 -25.90
C PHE A 204 35.90 -10.10 -25.82
N SER A 205 36.54 -9.98 -24.67
CA SER A 205 37.94 -10.37 -24.47
C SER A 205 38.15 -11.87 -24.62
N THR A 206 37.24 -12.70 -24.14
CA THR A 206 37.29 -14.16 -24.32
C THR A 206 37.12 -14.58 -25.79
N LEU A 207 36.19 -13.91 -26.52
CA LEU A 207 36.04 -14.14 -27.96
C LEU A 207 37.30 -13.76 -28.74
N LEU A 208 37.88 -12.60 -28.45
CA LEU A 208 39.16 -12.19 -29.09
C LEU A 208 40.29 -13.16 -28.79
N SER A 209 40.42 -13.63 -27.57
CA SER A 209 41.40 -14.61 -27.17
C SER A 209 41.23 -15.93 -27.92
N TYR A 210 40.01 -16.36 -28.19
CA TYR A 210 39.70 -17.57 -28.93
C TYR A 210 39.99 -17.45 -30.43
N VAL A 211 39.79 -16.27 -31.00
CA VAL A 211 40.03 -16.00 -32.44
C VAL A 211 41.52 -15.75 -32.72
N SER A 212 42.31 -15.33 -31.73
CA SER A 212 43.72 -15.05 -31.86
C SER A 212 44.62 -16.29 -31.65
N TYR A 213 44.06 -17.43 -31.39
CA TYR A 213 44.72 -18.73 -31.32
C TYR A 213 44.43 -19.51 -32.59
#